data_ef4c6581c3ba6af31313968c46b26ab0
#
_entry.id   ef4c6581c3ba6af31313968c46b26ab0
#
_cell.length_a   1.000
_cell.length_b   1.000
_cell.length_c   1.000
_cell.angle_alpha   90.00
_cell.angle_beta   90.00
_cell.angle_gamma   90.00
#
_symmetry.space_group_name_H-M   'P 1'
#
loop_
_entity.id
_entity.type
_entity.pdbx_description
1 polymer ?
#
loop_
_entity_poly.entity_id
_entity_poly.type
_entity_poly.pdbx_seq_one_letter_code
_entity_poly.pdbx_strand_id
1 'polypeptide(L)'
;MYASVITDQIDEDLETALRIARLYGYTHVELHNVFGKSIEECSLKEINTIRTLLNTYDQKVSCIASTVFFLCPLMENDKVSLFNPAFHAIEGDVSTHLRYLKSACRIAKKLNCPRVRIFPFRFPDNRPPAYGTQEHIALIMKYVRQAVQIAEEEHVTLVLENCPYSHLPKGHMSIQIVKAIKSDYLKLLWDPANSYRAYKENVPAEYLTFSLEEELHYIYPWIDHIHIKDYAYHAELEKPFQHVAFDMGDIDFMMIFSNLRKYGYENAVSLEAETDYNETLESMKRMQDWVTLSDHT
;
A
#
# COMPACT_ATOMS: atom_id res chain seq x y z
N MET A 1 16.21 -6.87 -3.68
CA MET A 1 14.74 -6.78 -3.49
C MET A 1 14.09 -8.14 -3.73
N TYR A 2 12.85 -8.37 -3.28
CA TYR A 2 12.11 -9.61 -3.51
C TYR A 2 10.65 -9.31 -3.84
N ALA A 3 10.02 -10.21 -4.63
CA ALA A 3 8.61 -10.07 -4.99
C ALA A 3 7.70 -10.51 -3.85
N SER A 4 6.60 -9.78 -3.68
CA SER A 4 5.45 -10.12 -2.85
C SER A 4 4.16 -9.87 -3.62
N VAL A 5 3.04 -10.37 -3.14
CA VAL A 5 1.73 -10.17 -3.77
C VAL A 5 0.64 -10.11 -2.70
N ILE A 6 -0.35 -9.23 -2.88
CA ILE A 6 -1.52 -9.15 -2.01
C ILE A 6 -2.42 -10.35 -2.29
N THR A 7 -2.72 -11.15 -1.27
CA THR A 7 -3.38 -12.45 -1.43
C THR A 7 -4.77 -12.39 -2.03
N ASP A 8 -5.61 -11.45 -1.62
CA ASP A 8 -6.97 -11.28 -2.11
C ASP A 8 -7.06 -10.68 -3.53
N GLN A 9 -5.93 -10.25 -4.10
CA GLN A 9 -5.82 -9.96 -5.53
C GLN A 9 -5.71 -11.22 -6.39
N ILE A 10 -5.32 -12.35 -5.78
CA ILE A 10 -5.22 -13.65 -6.45
C ILE A 10 -6.54 -14.42 -6.31
N ASP A 11 -7.01 -14.58 -5.06
CA ASP A 11 -8.25 -15.32 -4.75
C ASP A 11 -8.77 -14.89 -3.38
N GLU A 12 -10.10 -14.85 -3.20
CA GLU A 12 -10.73 -14.55 -1.92
C GLU A 12 -10.47 -15.65 -0.87
N ASP A 13 -10.27 -16.91 -1.32
CA ASP A 13 -9.86 -18.01 -0.46
C ASP A 13 -8.35 -17.97 -0.22
N LEU A 14 -7.96 -17.70 1.02
CA LEU A 14 -6.55 -17.55 1.39
C LEU A 14 -5.71 -18.80 1.05
N GLU A 15 -6.25 -20.01 1.23
CA GLU A 15 -5.50 -21.23 0.93
C GLU A 15 -5.19 -21.35 -0.55
N THR A 16 -6.19 -21.08 -1.39
CA THR A 16 -6.04 -21.02 -2.86
C THR A 16 -5.02 -19.95 -3.26
N ALA A 17 -5.12 -18.75 -2.71
CA ALA A 17 -4.18 -17.66 -2.99
C ALA A 17 -2.73 -18.03 -2.65
N LEU A 18 -2.49 -18.62 -1.47
CA LEU A 18 -1.15 -19.05 -1.05
C LEU A 18 -0.59 -20.16 -1.92
N ARG A 19 -1.43 -21.14 -2.31
CA ARG A 19 -1.06 -22.21 -3.22
C ARG A 19 -0.65 -21.66 -4.59
N ILE A 20 -1.40 -20.71 -5.13
CA ILE A 20 -1.10 -20.06 -6.42
C ILE A 20 0.18 -19.24 -6.29
N ALA A 21 0.31 -18.40 -5.25
CA ALA A 21 1.53 -17.64 -5.02
C ALA A 21 2.77 -18.54 -4.99
N ARG A 22 2.70 -19.67 -4.28
CA ARG A 22 3.80 -20.67 -4.24
C ARG A 22 4.09 -21.27 -5.62
N LEU A 23 3.06 -21.59 -6.40
CA LEU A 23 3.21 -22.14 -7.76
C LEU A 23 3.95 -21.17 -8.68
N TYR A 24 3.73 -19.85 -8.54
CA TYR A 24 4.40 -18.79 -9.28
C TYR A 24 5.76 -18.39 -8.68
N GLY A 25 6.28 -19.12 -7.68
CA GLY A 25 7.62 -18.90 -7.12
C GLY A 25 7.70 -17.80 -6.05
N TYR A 26 6.57 -17.27 -5.59
CA TYR A 26 6.56 -16.32 -4.49
C TYR A 26 6.89 -17.01 -3.17
N THR A 27 7.71 -16.36 -2.37
CA THR A 27 8.04 -16.75 -0.99
C THR A 27 7.48 -15.78 0.04
N HIS A 28 6.95 -14.66 -0.43
CA HIS A 28 6.36 -13.62 0.39
C HIS A 28 5.01 -13.22 -0.16
N VAL A 29 4.08 -12.93 0.74
CA VAL A 29 2.74 -12.43 0.45
C VAL A 29 2.42 -11.24 1.34
N GLU A 30 1.40 -10.48 0.97
CA GLU A 30 0.85 -9.40 1.74
C GLU A 30 -0.61 -9.70 2.07
N LEU A 31 -1.03 -9.45 3.30
CA LEU A 31 -2.38 -9.79 3.77
C LEU A 31 -3.22 -8.53 3.91
N HIS A 32 -4.31 -8.45 3.14
CA HIS A 32 -5.30 -7.36 3.16
C HIS A 32 -6.66 -7.89 3.62
N ASN A 33 -7.45 -8.47 2.73
CA ASN A 33 -8.70 -9.12 3.09
C ASN A 33 -8.49 -10.61 3.30
N VAL A 34 -9.00 -11.12 4.41
CA VAL A 34 -8.91 -12.53 4.75
C VAL A 34 -10.22 -12.98 5.40
N PHE A 35 -10.78 -14.08 4.96
CA PHE A 35 -12.05 -14.62 5.48
C PHE A 35 -13.23 -13.65 5.36
N GLY A 36 -13.28 -12.86 4.28
CA GLY A 36 -14.37 -11.92 4.00
C GLY A 36 -14.39 -10.68 4.90
N LYS A 37 -13.24 -10.27 5.45
CA LYS A 37 -13.08 -9.06 6.27
C LYS A 37 -11.66 -8.49 6.16
N SER A 38 -11.48 -7.27 6.64
CA SER A 38 -10.15 -6.67 6.76
C SER A 38 -9.30 -7.42 7.77
N ILE A 39 -8.01 -7.61 7.49
CA ILE A 39 -7.08 -8.44 8.29
C ILE A 39 -7.05 -8.03 9.78
N GLU A 40 -7.15 -6.74 10.09
CA GLU A 40 -7.11 -6.22 11.46
C GLU A 40 -8.33 -6.63 12.31
N GLU A 41 -9.39 -7.15 11.70
CA GLU A 41 -10.58 -7.67 12.35
C GLU A 41 -10.48 -9.16 12.71
N CYS A 42 -9.41 -9.82 12.30
CA CYS A 42 -9.24 -11.25 12.51
C CYS A 42 -9.09 -11.61 14.00
N SER A 43 -9.81 -12.62 14.41
CA SER A 43 -9.73 -13.23 15.76
C SER A 43 -8.42 -14.02 15.92
N LEU A 44 -8.05 -14.31 17.17
CA LEU A 44 -6.89 -15.16 17.49
C LEU A 44 -6.96 -16.55 16.84
N LYS A 45 -8.15 -17.12 16.68
CA LYS A 45 -8.37 -18.39 16.01
C LYS A 45 -8.03 -18.28 14.53
N GLU A 46 -8.53 -17.26 13.87
CA GLU A 46 -8.28 -16.99 12.45
C GLU A 46 -6.78 -16.73 12.20
N ILE A 47 -6.12 -15.95 13.05
CA ILE A 47 -4.67 -15.72 12.97
C ILE A 47 -3.87 -17.01 13.08
N ASN A 48 -4.28 -17.93 13.96
CA ASN A 48 -3.63 -19.26 14.04
C ASN A 48 -3.85 -20.08 12.76
N THR A 49 -5.05 -19.99 12.16
CA THR A 49 -5.32 -20.61 10.85
C THR A 49 -4.43 -20.01 9.76
N ILE A 50 -4.34 -18.68 9.66
CA ILE A 50 -3.42 -17.98 8.72
C ILE A 50 -2.00 -18.47 8.89
N ARG A 51 -1.48 -18.51 10.13
CA ARG A 51 -0.13 -18.99 10.42
C ARG A 51 0.11 -20.45 9.97
N THR A 52 -0.88 -21.31 10.18
CA THR A 52 -0.81 -22.71 9.71
C THR A 52 -0.73 -22.79 8.20
N LEU A 53 -1.57 -22.03 7.48
CA LEU A 53 -1.57 -21.99 6.02
C LEU A 53 -0.26 -21.42 5.47
N LEU A 54 0.25 -20.32 6.03
CA LEU A 54 1.55 -19.75 5.66
C LEU A 54 2.68 -20.78 5.79
N ASN A 55 2.72 -21.53 6.90
CA ASN A 55 3.71 -22.59 7.09
C ASN A 55 3.51 -23.74 6.09
N THR A 56 2.27 -24.13 5.79
CA THR A 56 1.97 -25.22 4.84
C THR A 56 2.49 -24.89 3.44
N TYR A 57 2.38 -23.65 3.02
CA TYR A 57 2.81 -23.20 1.69
C TYR A 57 4.19 -22.52 1.68
N ASP A 58 4.94 -22.58 2.78
CA ASP A 58 6.28 -21.97 2.94
C ASP A 58 6.28 -20.49 2.53
N GLN A 59 5.32 -19.72 3.07
CA GLN A 59 5.13 -18.31 2.80
C GLN A 59 5.46 -17.46 4.03
N LYS A 60 6.04 -16.28 3.79
CA LYS A 60 6.27 -15.22 4.77
C LYS A 60 5.38 -14.03 4.48
N VAL A 61 5.08 -13.23 5.49
CA VAL A 61 4.29 -12.01 5.31
C VAL A 61 5.24 -10.82 5.20
N SER A 62 5.19 -10.10 4.09
CA SER A 62 5.99 -8.90 3.83
C SER A 62 5.43 -7.66 4.50
N CYS A 63 4.09 -7.53 4.51
CA CYS A 63 3.36 -6.42 5.12
C CYS A 63 1.94 -6.87 5.50
N ILE A 64 1.38 -6.31 6.57
CA ILE A 64 -0.06 -6.30 6.84
C ILE A 64 -0.64 -5.08 6.13
N ALA A 65 -1.34 -5.30 5.02
CA ALA A 65 -1.96 -4.25 4.23
C ALA A 65 -3.24 -3.73 4.91
N SER A 66 -3.09 -3.18 6.11
CA SER A 66 -4.22 -2.68 6.89
C SER A 66 -4.89 -1.48 6.22
N THR A 67 -6.17 -1.27 6.51
CA THR A 67 -6.96 -0.14 5.99
C THR A 67 -7.05 1.02 6.99
N VAL A 68 -6.16 1.05 7.97
CA VAL A 68 -6.11 2.10 9.00
C VAL A 68 -5.98 3.48 8.36
N PHE A 69 -6.89 4.37 8.76
CA PHE A 69 -7.09 5.74 8.26
C PHE A 69 -7.60 5.85 6.81
N PHE A 70 -7.90 4.75 6.11
CA PHE A 70 -8.51 4.82 4.79
C PHE A 70 -9.94 5.38 4.87
N LEU A 71 -10.87 4.71 5.58
CA LEU A 71 -12.25 5.19 5.78
C LEU A 71 -12.40 5.90 7.14
N CYS A 72 -11.50 6.83 7.42
CA CYS A 72 -11.49 7.65 8.62
C CYS A 72 -11.68 9.13 8.25
N PRO A 73 -12.74 9.80 8.71
CA PRO A 73 -12.87 11.23 8.56
C PRO A 73 -11.69 11.98 9.17
N LEU A 74 -11.07 12.90 8.43
CA LEU A 74 -9.99 13.74 8.96
C LEU A 74 -10.55 14.88 9.82
N MET A 75 -11.69 15.44 9.41
CA MET A 75 -12.40 16.54 10.07
C MET A 75 -13.79 16.07 10.52
N GLU A 76 -14.34 16.69 11.55
CA GLU A 76 -15.62 16.31 12.19
C GLU A 76 -16.80 16.15 11.23
N ASN A 77 -16.86 16.97 10.17
CA ASN A 77 -17.95 16.95 9.20
C ASN A 77 -17.61 16.23 7.89
N ASP A 78 -16.44 15.63 7.79
CA ASP A 78 -16.06 14.86 6.61
C ASP A 78 -16.88 13.58 6.53
N LYS A 79 -17.39 13.27 5.32
CA LYS A 79 -18.05 12.00 5.01
C LYS A 79 -17.15 11.22 4.08
N VAL A 80 -16.81 10.02 4.45
CA VAL A 80 -16.01 9.10 3.65
C VAL A 80 -16.80 7.81 3.45
N SER A 81 -16.82 7.29 2.22
CA SER A 81 -17.53 6.05 1.89
C SER A 81 -16.72 5.14 0.99
N LEU A 82 -17.02 3.86 1.03
CA LEU A 82 -16.50 2.91 0.05
C LEU A 82 -17.12 3.15 -1.32
N PHE A 83 -16.29 3.14 -2.35
CA PHE A 83 -16.73 3.15 -3.75
C PHE A 83 -16.85 1.73 -4.34
N ASN A 84 -16.21 0.74 -3.72
CA ASN A 84 -16.27 -0.67 -4.11
C ASN A 84 -16.67 -1.53 -2.90
N PRO A 85 -17.88 -2.12 -2.87
CA PRO A 85 -18.34 -2.95 -1.75
C PRO A 85 -17.51 -4.22 -1.52
N ALA A 86 -16.78 -4.69 -2.52
CA ALA A 86 -15.91 -5.87 -2.40
C ALA A 86 -14.60 -5.55 -1.66
N PHE A 87 -14.26 -4.27 -1.51
CA PHE A 87 -13.11 -3.82 -0.75
C PHE A 87 -13.50 -3.69 0.73
N HIS A 88 -13.13 -4.68 1.54
CA HIS A 88 -13.37 -4.62 2.97
C HIS A 88 -12.38 -3.67 3.65
N ALA A 89 -12.90 -2.65 4.30
CA ALA A 89 -12.09 -1.68 5.03
C ALA A 89 -12.76 -1.37 6.37
N ILE A 90 -11.96 -1.07 7.39
CA ILE A 90 -12.48 -0.60 8.66
C ILE A 90 -13.05 0.82 8.51
N GLU A 91 -14.18 1.05 9.16
CA GLU A 91 -14.83 2.35 9.21
C GLU A 91 -14.85 2.90 10.64
N GLY A 92 -14.88 4.20 10.79
CA GLY A 92 -15.04 4.85 12.09
C GLY A 92 -14.22 6.11 12.28
N ASP A 93 -14.17 6.58 13.50
CA ASP A 93 -13.37 7.70 13.93
C ASP A 93 -11.90 7.32 14.16
N VAL A 94 -11.06 8.31 14.44
CA VAL A 94 -9.63 8.10 14.72
C VAL A 94 -9.41 7.13 15.87
N SER A 95 -10.23 7.17 16.92
CA SER A 95 -10.06 6.29 18.08
C SER A 95 -10.32 4.82 17.72
N THR A 96 -11.30 4.59 16.86
CA THR A 96 -11.61 3.27 16.30
C THR A 96 -10.46 2.76 15.45
N HIS A 97 -9.94 3.58 14.52
CA HIS A 97 -8.81 3.21 13.69
C HIS A 97 -7.53 2.94 14.50
N LEU A 98 -7.24 3.70 15.54
CA LEU A 98 -6.09 3.44 16.44
C LEU A 98 -6.23 2.12 17.19
N ARG A 99 -7.46 1.74 17.60
CA ARG A 99 -7.71 0.43 18.20
C ARG A 99 -7.45 -0.72 17.21
N TYR A 100 -7.89 -0.58 15.97
CA TYR A 100 -7.61 -1.56 14.91
C TYR A 100 -6.12 -1.58 14.52
N LEU A 101 -5.44 -0.42 14.52
CA LEU A 101 -4.00 -0.38 14.34
C LEU A 101 -3.26 -1.24 15.39
N LYS A 102 -3.66 -1.13 16.65
CA LYS A 102 -3.07 -1.97 17.72
C LYS A 102 -3.32 -3.46 17.45
N SER A 103 -4.50 -3.83 16.92
CA SER A 103 -4.78 -5.19 16.46
C SER A 103 -3.86 -5.59 15.31
N ALA A 104 -3.74 -4.78 14.26
CA ALA A 104 -2.87 -5.03 13.11
C ALA A 104 -1.40 -5.22 13.51
N CYS A 105 -0.86 -4.39 14.40
CA CYS A 105 0.50 -4.54 14.91
C CYS A 105 0.70 -5.87 15.67
N ARG A 106 -0.27 -6.27 16.48
CA ARG A 106 -0.24 -7.57 17.19
C ARG A 106 -0.34 -8.75 16.24
N ILE A 107 -1.12 -8.63 15.16
CA ILE A 107 -1.21 -9.63 14.11
C ILE A 107 0.15 -9.73 13.39
N ALA A 108 0.74 -8.61 13.02
CA ALA A 108 2.06 -8.55 12.40
C ALA A 108 3.11 -9.31 13.24
N LYS A 109 3.18 -9.04 14.55
CA LYS A 109 4.06 -9.78 15.47
C LYS A 109 3.82 -11.29 15.47
N LYS A 110 2.55 -11.72 15.51
CA LYS A 110 2.19 -13.16 15.53
C LYS A 110 2.53 -13.88 14.24
N LEU A 111 2.56 -13.15 13.13
CA LEU A 111 2.89 -13.67 11.80
C LEU A 111 4.36 -13.39 11.40
N ASN A 112 5.19 -12.85 12.31
CA ASN A 112 6.57 -12.42 12.06
C ASN A 112 6.68 -11.43 10.88
N CYS A 113 5.68 -10.59 10.72
CA CYS A 113 5.64 -9.54 9.70
C CYS A 113 6.25 -8.24 10.28
N PRO A 114 7.20 -7.59 9.58
CA PRO A 114 7.85 -6.38 10.09
C PRO A 114 7.02 -5.11 9.90
N ARG A 115 6.00 -5.12 9.03
CA ARG A 115 5.33 -3.90 8.55
C ARG A 115 3.83 -3.94 8.69
N VAL A 116 3.25 -2.75 8.93
CA VAL A 116 1.80 -2.51 8.85
C VAL A 116 1.56 -1.24 8.03
N ARG A 117 0.72 -1.34 6.99
CA ARG A 117 0.32 -0.19 6.17
C ARG A 117 -0.66 0.69 6.92
N ILE A 118 -0.53 2.02 6.71
CA ILE A 118 -1.52 3.03 7.07
C ILE A 118 -1.70 4.03 5.92
N PHE A 119 -2.83 4.75 5.90
CA PHE A 119 -3.14 5.77 4.89
C PHE A 119 -3.08 7.19 5.45
N PRO A 120 -2.83 8.21 4.61
CA PRO A 120 -2.89 9.62 4.99
C PRO A 120 -4.32 10.18 4.91
N PHE A 121 -5.30 9.44 5.40
CA PHE A 121 -6.74 9.71 5.42
C PHE A 121 -7.35 9.88 4.01
N ARG A 122 -8.49 9.23 3.77
CA ARG A 122 -9.24 9.40 2.53
C ARG A 122 -9.78 10.82 2.44
N PHE A 123 -9.74 11.38 1.23
CA PHE A 123 -10.41 12.66 0.97
C PHE A 123 -11.94 12.47 1.04
N PRO A 124 -12.69 13.42 1.67
CA PRO A 124 -14.12 13.26 1.87
C PRO A 124 -14.92 13.46 0.59
N ASP A 125 -16.09 12.81 0.53
CA ASP A 125 -16.98 12.85 -0.63
C ASP A 125 -17.90 14.08 -0.64
N ASN A 126 -17.99 14.81 0.48
CA ASN A 126 -18.96 15.91 0.69
C ASN A 126 -18.39 17.31 0.55
N ARG A 127 -17.15 17.47 0.07
CA ARG A 127 -16.55 18.76 -0.26
C ARG A 127 -15.57 18.64 -1.43
N PRO A 128 -15.30 19.76 -2.16
CA PRO A 128 -14.33 19.74 -3.25
C PRO A 128 -12.94 19.33 -2.78
N PRO A 129 -12.20 18.54 -3.56
CA PRO A 129 -10.84 18.14 -3.22
C PRO A 129 -9.88 19.35 -3.17
N ALA A 130 -9.06 19.36 -2.11
CA ALA A 130 -7.95 20.30 -1.92
C ALA A 130 -6.81 19.56 -1.26
N TYR A 131 -5.98 18.91 -2.06
CA TYR A 131 -4.91 18.03 -1.57
C TYR A 131 -3.76 18.84 -0.95
N GLY A 132 -3.13 18.26 0.08
CA GLY A 132 -1.88 18.77 0.64
C GLY A 132 -1.95 20.13 1.32
N THR A 133 -3.13 20.59 1.76
CA THR A 133 -3.21 21.86 2.50
C THR A 133 -2.46 21.77 3.83
N GLN A 134 -1.91 22.89 4.30
CA GLN A 134 -1.16 22.92 5.57
C GLN A 134 -2.01 22.50 6.78
N GLU A 135 -3.31 22.83 6.76
CA GLU A 135 -4.26 22.40 7.79
C GLU A 135 -4.41 20.88 7.81
N HIS A 136 -4.65 20.26 6.64
CA HIS A 136 -4.76 18.80 6.51
C HIS A 136 -3.48 18.10 6.91
N ILE A 137 -2.32 18.61 6.48
CA ILE A 137 -1.01 18.06 6.86
C ILE A 137 -0.82 18.11 8.37
N ALA A 138 -1.18 19.22 9.02
CA ALA A 138 -1.06 19.34 10.48
C ALA A 138 -1.95 18.33 11.24
N LEU A 139 -3.20 18.13 10.77
CA LEU A 139 -4.12 17.16 11.36
C LEU A 139 -3.63 15.72 11.12
N ILE A 140 -3.21 15.38 9.90
CA ILE A 140 -2.65 14.07 9.58
C ILE A 140 -1.44 13.79 10.47
N MET A 141 -0.49 14.74 10.59
CA MET A 141 0.67 14.60 11.48
C MET A 141 0.26 14.34 12.93
N LYS A 142 -0.76 15.04 13.44
CA LYS A 142 -1.27 14.83 14.80
C LYS A 142 -1.71 13.39 15.02
N TYR A 143 -2.46 12.81 14.10
CA TYR A 143 -3.00 11.46 14.25
C TYR A 143 -1.97 10.37 13.90
N VAL A 144 -1.11 10.60 12.93
CA VAL A 144 -0.01 9.66 12.61
C VAL A 144 0.99 9.59 13.76
N ARG A 145 1.25 10.67 14.53
CA ARG A 145 2.08 10.60 15.75
C ARG A 145 1.47 9.64 16.80
N GLN A 146 0.14 9.61 16.96
CA GLN A 146 -0.51 8.66 17.86
C GLN A 146 -0.38 7.22 17.35
N ALA A 147 -0.48 7.04 16.03
CA ALA A 147 -0.25 5.74 15.41
C ALA A 147 1.19 5.25 15.61
N VAL A 148 2.16 6.14 15.46
CA VAL A 148 3.59 5.83 15.67
C VAL A 148 3.86 5.41 17.12
N GLN A 149 3.25 6.05 18.12
CA GLN A 149 3.38 5.61 19.52
C GLN A 149 2.94 4.16 19.72
N ILE A 150 1.82 3.74 19.08
CA ILE A 150 1.37 2.34 19.12
C ILE A 150 2.39 1.41 18.44
N ALA A 151 2.94 1.84 17.32
CA ALA A 151 3.92 1.07 16.56
C ALA A 151 5.24 0.88 17.34
N GLU A 152 5.69 1.93 18.03
CA GLU A 152 6.85 1.89 18.93
C GLU A 152 6.63 0.92 20.10
N GLU A 153 5.46 0.96 20.76
CA GLU A 153 5.10 0.01 21.83
C GLU A 153 5.06 -1.44 21.33
N GLU A 154 4.57 -1.66 20.13
CA GLU A 154 4.43 -3.00 19.55
C GLU A 154 5.67 -3.44 18.75
N HIS A 155 6.67 -2.58 18.56
CA HIS A 155 7.91 -2.83 17.78
C HIS A 155 7.62 -3.27 16.33
N VAL A 156 6.74 -2.55 15.64
CA VAL A 156 6.36 -2.81 14.25
C VAL A 156 6.52 -1.50 13.45
N THR A 157 7.06 -1.58 12.26
CA THR A 157 7.21 -0.40 11.38
C THR A 157 5.89 -0.10 10.67
N LEU A 158 5.41 1.13 10.77
CA LEU A 158 4.33 1.63 9.93
C LEU A 158 4.87 2.08 8.58
N VAL A 159 4.16 1.73 7.51
CA VAL A 159 4.44 2.20 6.17
C VAL A 159 3.25 3.03 5.66
N LEU A 160 3.49 4.33 5.46
CA LEU A 160 2.47 5.30 5.03
C LEU A 160 2.38 5.28 3.51
N GLU A 161 1.24 4.85 2.97
CA GLU A 161 1.00 4.74 1.53
C GLU A 161 0.49 6.06 0.94
N ASN A 162 1.06 6.51 -0.18
CA ASN A 162 0.45 7.52 -1.02
C ASN A 162 -0.72 6.90 -1.80
N CYS A 163 -1.90 7.51 -1.72
CA CYS A 163 -3.11 6.95 -2.34
C CYS A 163 -3.90 8.06 -3.07
N PRO A 164 -4.36 7.84 -4.32
CA PRO A 164 -5.02 8.87 -5.12
C PRO A 164 -6.34 9.36 -4.52
N TYR A 165 -6.93 8.58 -3.64
CA TYR A 165 -8.16 8.93 -2.92
C TYR A 165 -7.90 9.55 -1.53
N SER A 166 -6.64 9.76 -1.16
CA SER A 166 -6.26 10.35 0.12
C SER A 166 -5.90 11.83 -0.01
N HIS A 167 -5.70 12.49 1.14
CA HIS A 167 -5.20 13.86 1.18
C HIS A 167 -3.79 14.04 0.62
N LEU A 168 -3.00 12.97 0.53
CA LEU A 168 -1.60 12.99 0.07
C LEU A 168 -1.41 11.92 -1.03
N PRO A 169 -1.87 12.18 -2.26
CA PRO A 169 -1.90 11.19 -3.33
C PRO A 169 -0.53 10.84 -3.92
N LYS A 170 0.50 11.67 -3.70
CA LYS A 170 1.85 11.44 -4.24
C LYS A 170 2.85 11.12 -3.14
N GLY A 171 3.84 10.28 -3.46
CA GLY A 171 4.92 9.94 -2.52
C GLY A 171 5.66 11.19 -2.01
N HIS A 172 5.88 12.16 -2.89
CA HIS A 172 6.49 13.46 -2.55
C HIS A 172 5.63 14.27 -1.54
N MET A 173 4.32 14.07 -1.51
CA MET A 173 3.45 14.70 -0.50
C MET A 173 3.49 13.93 0.82
N SER A 174 3.43 12.60 0.78
CA SER A 174 3.43 11.75 1.96
C SER A 174 4.74 11.81 2.75
N ILE A 175 5.89 12.02 2.07
CA ILE A 175 7.20 12.12 2.72
C ILE A 175 7.29 13.26 3.74
N GLN A 176 6.50 14.32 3.60
CA GLN A 176 6.48 15.43 4.55
C GLN A 176 6.09 14.97 5.96
N ILE A 177 5.13 14.02 6.05
CA ILE A 177 4.69 13.44 7.32
C ILE A 177 5.84 12.64 7.96
N VAL A 178 6.49 11.77 7.19
CA VAL A 178 7.59 10.92 7.67
C VAL A 178 8.77 11.78 8.14
N LYS A 179 9.19 12.77 7.34
CA LYS A 179 10.29 13.69 7.67
C LYS A 179 10.00 14.56 8.90
N ALA A 180 8.74 14.96 9.11
CA ALA A 180 8.36 15.80 10.24
C ALA A 180 8.22 15.00 11.56
N ILE A 181 7.82 13.72 11.49
CA ILE A 181 7.68 12.87 12.68
C ILE A 181 9.02 12.32 13.15
N LYS A 182 9.92 11.95 12.24
CA LYS A 182 11.29 11.50 12.52
C LYS A 182 11.36 10.28 13.45
N SER A 183 10.49 9.29 13.26
CA SER A 183 10.53 8.02 13.99
C SER A 183 11.10 6.92 13.09
N ASP A 184 11.87 6.00 13.68
CA ASP A 184 12.33 4.78 12.99
C ASP A 184 11.19 3.81 12.69
N TYR A 185 10.07 3.96 13.37
CA TYR A 185 8.85 3.17 13.19
C TYR A 185 7.85 3.76 12.18
N LEU A 186 8.26 4.78 11.41
CA LEU A 186 7.45 5.35 10.32
C LEU A 186 8.29 5.50 9.06
N LYS A 187 7.90 4.80 8.02
CA LYS A 187 8.52 4.81 6.69
C LYS A 187 7.45 5.05 5.62
N LEU A 188 7.85 5.11 4.35
CA LEU A 188 6.94 5.16 3.21
C LEU A 188 6.66 3.75 2.66
N LEU A 189 5.41 3.53 2.32
CA LEU A 189 5.00 2.64 1.26
C LEU A 189 4.80 3.51 0.02
N TRP A 190 5.65 3.34 -0.98
CA TRP A 190 5.52 4.07 -2.23
C TRP A 190 4.77 3.25 -3.26
N ASP A 191 3.72 3.82 -3.80
CA ASP A 191 3.01 3.30 -4.96
C ASP A 191 3.17 4.30 -6.12
N PRO A 192 4.03 3.97 -7.12
CA PRO A 192 4.27 4.84 -8.28
C PRO A 192 3.02 5.03 -9.14
N ALA A 193 2.14 4.02 -9.22
CA ALA A 193 0.92 4.10 -9.99
C ALA A 193 -0.09 5.07 -9.34
N ASN A 194 -0.16 5.09 -8.02
CA ASN A 194 -0.94 6.07 -7.29
C ASN A 194 -0.43 7.51 -7.52
N SER A 195 0.89 7.70 -7.54
CA SER A 195 1.51 9.00 -7.90
C SER A 195 1.22 9.39 -9.36
N TYR A 196 1.29 8.43 -10.29
CA TYR A 196 0.99 8.62 -11.71
C TYR A 196 -0.47 9.05 -11.95
N ARG A 197 -1.40 8.38 -11.25
CA ARG A 197 -2.85 8.62 -11.36
C ARG A 197 -3.34 9.85 -10.61
N ALA A 198 -2.55 10.46 -9.73
CA ALA A 198 -3.00 11.60 -8.92
C ALA A 198 -3.66 12.69 -9.79
N TYR A 199 -4.86 13.13 -9.39
CA TYR A 199 -5.63 14.14 -10.15
C TYR A 199 -4.89 15.47 -10.17
N LYS A 200 -4.38 15.83 -11.34
CA LYS A 200 -3.53 17.01 -11.53
C LYS A 200 -4.21 18.32 -11.12
N GLU A 201 -5.53 18.41 -11.36
CA GLU A 201 -6.32 19.60 -11.03
C GLU A 201 -6.39 19.89 -9.52
N ASN A 202 -6.17 18.88 -8.69
CA ASN A 202 -6.33 18.94 -7.24
C ASN A 202 -5.00 18.89 -6.48
N VAL A 203 -3.91 18.64 -7.19
CA VAL A 203 -2.56 18.56 -6.61
C VAL A 203 -1.87 19.90 -6.75
N PRO A 204 -1.27 20.47 -5.67
CA PRO A 204 -0.52 21.73 -5.78
C PRO A 204 0.59 21.65 -6.83
N ALA A 205 0.77 22.76 -7.58
CA ALA A 205 1.64 22.79 -8.76
C ALA A 205 3.09 22.36 -8.49
N GLU A 206 3.60 22.66 -7.28
CA GLU A 206 4.95 22.25 -6.88
C GLU A 206 5.17 20.73 -6.87
N TYR A 207 4.13 19.93 -6.68
CA TYR A 207 4.22 18.46 -6.72
C TYR A 207 4.01 17.86 -8.11
N LEU A 208 3.51 18.67 -9.05
CA LEU A 208 3.29 18.23 -10.44
C LEU A 208 4.53 18.36 -11.31
N THR A 209 5.54 19.08 -10.84
CA THR A 209 6.80 19.30 -11.57
C THR A 209 7.74 18.08 -11.51
N PHE A 210 7.46 17.10 -10.65
CA PHE A 210 8.29 15.92 -10.48
C PHE A 210 7.81 14.77 -11.35
N SER A 211 8.71 14.21 -12.17
CA SER A 211 8.56 12.89 -12.77
C SER A 211 8.55 11.81 -11.70
N LEU A 212 8.14 10.57 -12.04
CA LEU A 212 8.25 9.44 -11.12
C LEU A 212 9.70 9.14 -10.74
N GLU A 213 10.65 9.37 -11.64
CA GLU A 213 12.07 9.21 -11.36
C GLU A 213 12.58 10.20 -10.34
N GLU A 214 12.26 11.49 -10.50
CA GLU A 214 12.62 12.55 -9.56
C GLU A 214 11.95 12.34 -8.20
N GLU A 215 10.69 11.90 -8.20
CA GLU A 215 9.98 11.54 -6.97
C GLU A 215 10.70 10.38 -6.26
N LEU A 216 10.99 9.28 -6.97
CA LEU A 216 11.72 8.14 -6.42
C LEU A 216 13.07 8.55 -5.84
N HIS A 217 13.86 9.32 -6.58
CA HIS A 217 15.16 9.81 -6.12
C HIS A 217 15.05 10.60 -4.81
N TYR A 218 14.04 11.45 -4.71
CA TYR A 218 13.84 12.31 -3.54
C TYR A 218 13.36 11.54 -2.30
N ILE A 219 12.46 10.55 -2.47
CA ILE A 219 11.83 9.84 -1.34
C ILE A 219 12.54 8.54 -0.95
N TYR A 220 13.42 8.02 -1.82
CA TYR A 220 14.06 6.71 -1.66
C TYR A 220 14.61 6.42 -0.25
N PRO A 221 15.30 7.35 0.45
CA PRO A 221 15.87 7.06 1.78
C PRO A 221 14.84 6.67 2.85
N TRP A 222 13.57 6.89 2.59
CA TRP A 222 12.47 6.61 3.52
C TRP A 222 11.54 5.49 3.06
N ILE A 223 11.74 4.95 1.85
CA ILE A 223 10.93 3.84 1.33
C ILE A 223 11.33 2.55 2.03
N ASP A 224 10.35 1.86 2.62
CA ASP A 224 10.54 0.55 3.23
C ASP A 224 9.66 -0.53 2.58
N HIS A 225 8.64 -0.15 1.81
CA HIS A 225 7.77 -1.03 1.05
C HIS A 225 7.32 -0.37 -0.26
N ILE A 226 7.07 -1.16 -1.30
CA ILE A 226 6.62 -0.65 -2.59
C ILE A 226 5.44 -1.49 -3.05
N HIS A 227 4.35 -0.82 -3.47
CA HIS A 227 3.27 -1.44 -4.23
C HIS A 227 3.51 -1.27 -5.73
N ILE A 228 3.13 -2.27 -6.48
CA ILE A 228 3.23 -2.29 -7.94
C ILE A 228 1.87 -2.62 -8.53
N LYS A 229 1.36 -1.71 -9.34
CA LYS A 229 0.23 -1.86 -10.26
C LYS A 229 0.47 -1.00 -11.48
N ASP A 230 -0.27 -1.21 -12.56
CA ASP A 230 -0.05 -0.48 -13.79
C ASP A 230 -1.34 0.13 -14.33
N TYR A 231 -1.19 1.24 -15.04
CA TYR A 231 -2.28 1.96 -15.69
C TYR A 231 -1.96 2.26 -17.14
N ALA A 232 -2.95 2.06 -18.02
CA ALA A 232 -3.02 2.70 -19.32
C ALA A 232 -3.94 3.93 -19.23
N TYR A 233 -3.51 5.06 -19.82
CA TYR A 233 -4.28 6.30 -19.82
C TYR A 233 -5.02 6.49 -21.15
N HIS A 234 -6.34 6.62 -21.10
CA HIS A 234 -7.24 6.81 -22.23
C HIS A 234 -8.06 8.08 -22.04
N ALA A 235 -7.61 9.19 -22.61
CA ALA A 235 -8.23 10.52 -22.42
C ALA A 235 -9.71 10.58 -22.86
N GLU A 236 -10.13 9.70 -23.77
CA GLU A 236 -11.48 9.59 -24.32
C GLU A 236 -12.48 8.88 -23.40
N LEU A 237 -12.01 8.21 -22.35
CA LEU A 237 -12.87 7.47 -21.44
C LEU A 237 -13.32 8.34 -20.26
N GLU A 238 -14.53 8.08 -19.75
CA GLU A 238 -15.04 8.72 -18.53
C GLU A 238 -14.13 8.46 -17.32
N LYS A 239 -13.56 7.24 -17.24
CA LYS A 239 -12.52 6.88 -16.28
C LYS A 239 -11.23 6.65 -17.07
N PRO A 240 -10.38 7.66 -17.22
CA PRO A 240 -9.27 7.62 -18.17
C PRO A 240 -8.13 6.67 -17.77
N PHE A 241 -7.96 6.38 -16.49
CA PHE A 241 -6.95 5.45 -16.01
C PHE A 241 -7.57 4.05 -15.89
N GLN A 242 -7.12 3.14 -16.75
CA GLN A 242 -7.54 1.74 -16.74
C GLN A 242 -6.43 0.90 -16.13
N HIS A 243 -6.78 0.04 -15.17
CA HIS A 243 -5.85 -0.97 -14.67
C HIS A 243 -5.53 -1.97 -15.79
N VAL A 244 -4.26 -2.31 -15.92
CA VAL A 244 -3.75 -3.29 -16.89
C VAL A 244 -2.73 -4.20 -16.21
N ALA A 245 -2.43 -5.33 -16.84
CA ALA A 245 -1.39 -6.21 -16.33
C ALA A 245 -0.04 -5.46 -16.18
N PHE A 246 0.73 -5.84 -15.17
CA PHE A 246 2.04 -5.24 -14.90
C PHE A 246 2.93 -5.22 -16.14
N ASP A 247 3.56 -4.08 -16.40
CA ASP A 247 4.45 -3.82 -17.57
C ASP A 247 3.70 -3.80 -18.91
N MET A 248 2.39 -3.51 -18.90
CA MET A 248 1.56 -3.35 -20.11
C MET A 248 0.94 -1.96 -20.23
N GLY A 249 1.17 -1.08 -19.27
CA GLY A 249 0.65 0.28 -19.23
C GLY A 249 1.68 1.35 -19.55
N ASP A 250 1.46 2.52 -18.99
CA ASP A 250 2.25 3.73 -19.29
C ASP A 250 3.32 4.01 -18.24
N ILE A 251 3.43 3.21 -17.17
CA ILE A 251 4.42 3.43 -16.11
C ILE A 251 5.76 2.82 -16.53
N ASP A 252 6.81 3.63 -16.52
CA ASP A 252 8.19 3.17 -16.81
C ASP A 252 8.78 2.37 -15.64
N PHE A 253 8.41 1.09 -15.57
CA PHE A 253 8.96 0.17 -14.57
C PHE A 253 10.43 -0.16 -14.81
N MET A 254 10.92 -0.08 -16.06
CA MET A 254 12.35 -0.23 -16.37
C MET A 254 13.16 0.80 -15.58
N MET A 255 12.77 2.06 -15.64
CA MET A 255 13.40 3.15 -14.88
C MET A 255 13.29 2.90 -13.37
N ILE A 256 12.08 2.54 -12.86
CA ILE A 256 11.86 2.31 -11.43
C ILE A 256 12.75 1.20 -10.89
N PHE A 257 12.71 0.00 -11.49
CA PHE A 257 13.49 -1.15 -11.05
C PHE A 257 15.01 -0.93 -11.19
N SER A 258 15.44 -0.25 -12.25
CA SER A 258 16.86 0.10 -12.44
C SER A 258 17.37 1.02 -11.35
N ASN A 259 16.59 2.05 -10.97
CA ASN A 259 16.96 2.94 -9.87
C ASN A 259 16.90 2.24 -8.51
N LEU A 260 15.91 1.37 -8.25
CA LEU A 260 15.84 0.59 -7.01
C LEU A 260 17.08 -0.30 -6.84
N ARG A 261 17.53 -0.97 -7.90
CA ARG A 261 18.78 -1.75 -7.90
C ARG A 261 20.00 -0.87 -7.63
N LYS A 262 20.12 0.25 -8.34
CA LYS A 262 21.20 1.21 -8.16
C LYS A 262 21.30 1.74 -6.75
N TYR A 263 20.16 1.94 -6.08
CA TYR A 263 20.10 2.40 -4.70
C TYR A 263 20.29 1.27 -3.67
N GLY A 264 20.34 0.01 -4.09
CA GLY A 264 20.48 -1.13 -3.20
C GLY A 264 19.22 -1.44 -2.40
N TYR A 265 18.03 -1.28 -3.01
CA TYR A 265 16.77 -1.64 -2.33
C TYR A 265 16.67 -3.15 -2.14
N GLU A 266 16.50 -3.60 -0.89
CA GLU A 266 16.50 -5.03 -0.52
C GLU A 266 15.13 -5.54 -0.05
N ASN A 267 14.16 -4.64 0.19
CA ASN A 267 12.84 -4.98 0.72
C ASN A 267 11.87 -5.48 -0.37
N ALA A 268 10.60 -5.68 0.01
CA ALA A 268 9.55 -6.16 -0.87
C ALA A 268 9.13 -5.12 -1.92
N VAL A 269 8.91 -5.61 -3.14
CA VAL A 269 8.04 -5.00 -4.14
C VAL A 269 6.82 -5.89 -4.26
N SER A 270 5.65 -5.37 -3.88
CA SER A 270 4.42 -6.14 -3.70
C SER A 270 3.42 -5.83 -4.81
N LEU A 271 2.99 -6.86 -5.52
CA LEU A 271 1.99 -6.72 -6.58
C LEU A 271 0.60 -6.49 -5.97
N GLU A 272 -0.03 -5.37 -6.34
CA GLU A 272 -1.42 -5.01 -6.10
C GLU A 272 -2.12 -4.86 -7.45
N ALA A 273 -2.38 -5.97 -8.16
CA ALA A 273 -2.72 -5.96 -9.58
C ALA A 273 -3.98 -5.15 -9.93
N GLU A 274 -5.03 -5.24 -9.11
CA GLU A 274 -6.35 -4.59 -9.34
C GLU A 274 -6.94 -4.87 -10.74
N THR A 275 -6.62 -6.04 -11.30
CA THR A 275 -7.04 -6.50 -12.63
C THR A 275 -7.86 -7.78 -12.53
N ASP A 276 -8.29 -8.34 -13.67
CA ASP A 276 -8.93 -9.64 -13.67
C ASP A 276 -7.96 -10.78 -13.30
N TYR A 277 -8.51 -11.98 -13.07
CA TYR A 277 -7.74 -13.13 -12.63
C TYR A 277 -6.60 -13.50 -13.58
N ASN A 278 -6.81 -13.47 -14.89
CA ASN A 278 -5.80 -13.88 -15.87
C ASN A 278 -4.68 -12.83 -15.95
N GLU A 279 -5.03 -11.56 -15.96
CA GLU A 279 -4.09 -10.43 -15.94
C GLU A 279 -3.28 -10.40 -14.63
N THR A 280 -3.92 -10.75 -13.49
CA THR A 280 -3.22 -10.91 -12.21
C THR A 280 -2.17 -12.01 -12.28
N LEU A 281 -2.49 -13.18 -12.82
CA LEU A 281 -1.53 -14.28 -12.99
C LEU A 281 -0.39 -13.93 -13.95
N GLU A 282 -0.69 -13.22 -15.03
CA GLU A 282 0.33 -12.70 -15.95
C GLU A 282 1.24 -11.70 -15.26
N SER A 283 0.68 -10.76 -14.51
CA SER A 283 1.41 -9.79 -13.69
C SER A 283 2.33 -10.47 -12.68
N MET A 284 1.85 -11.51 -12.00
CA MET A 284 2.65 -12.29 -11.06
C MET A 284 3.87 -12.92 -11.73
N LYS A 285 3.71 -13.50 -12.92
CA LYS A 285 4.81 -14.08 -13.69
C LYS A 285 5.83 -13.02 -14.08
N ARG A 286 5.39 -11.92 -14.70
CA ARG A 286 6.25 -10.81 -15.12
C ARG A 286 7.02 -10.21 -13.95
N MET A 287 6.36 -10.02 -12.81
CA MET A 287 6.98 -9.47 -11.60
C MET A 287 8.13 -10.34 -11.09
N GLN A 288 7.97 -11.67 -11.11
CA GLN A 288 9.06 -12.59 -10.75
C GLN A 288 10.22 -12.49 -11.72
N ASP A 289 9.96 -12.43 -13.02
CA ASP A 289 11.00 -12.25 -14.03
C ASP A 289 11.78 -10.93 -13.78
N TRP A 290 11.08 -9.83 -13.51
CA TRP A 290 11.69 -8.52 -13.22
C TRP A 290 12.56 -8.49 -11.96
N VAL A 291 12.15 -9.19 -10.92
CA VAL A 291 12.92 -9.27 -9.66
C VAL A 291 14.13 -10.19 -9.81
N THR A 292 14.01 -11.31 -10.54
CA THR A 292 15.08 -12.32 -10.71
C THR A 292 16.10 -11.94 -11.77
N LEU A 293 15.72 -11.19 -12.82
CA LEU A 293 16.66 -10.69 -13.85
C LEU A 293 17.80 -9.80 -13.32
N SER A 294 17.76 -9.46 -12.03
CA SER A 294 18.76 -8.60 -11.38
C SER A 294 20.11 -9.25 -11.14
N ASP A 295 20.24 -10.58 -11.25
CA ASP A 295 21.48 -11.28 -10.89
C ASP A 295 22.42 -11.58 -12.07
N HIS A 296 22.08 -11.11 -13.28
CA HIS A 296 22.81 -11.47 -14.50
C HIS A 296 23.28 -10.29 -15.39
N THR A 297 23.22 -9.02 -14.88
CA THR A 297 23.77 -7.87 -15.66
C THR A 297 24.80 -7.06 -14.82
#